data_1adffe26c110f05ac8e5693055769dc3
#
_entry.id   1adffe26c110f05ac8e5693055769dc3
#
_cell.length_a   1.000
_cell.length_b   1.000
_cell.length_c   1.000
_cell.angle_alpha   90.00
_cell.angle_beta   90.00
_cell.angle_gamma   90.00
#
_symmetry.space_group_name_H-M   'P 1'
#
loop_
_entity.id
_entity.type
_entity.pdbx_description
1 polymer ?
#
loop_
_entity_poly.entity_id
_entity_poly.type
_entity_poly.pdbx_seq_one_letter_code
_entity_poly.pdbx_strand_id
1 'polypeptide(L)'
;AAISGHFEVVAQRYRAARAALKLAYFDYESDFVWETMSDRDWRTLYDDRVALGAFRTIEQSVDPVMVAGMLRRAITEHDGIRFVPRRRVERVIIDPSGRPSVAIAGEGTAGPYEHVVNALWEDRLRVDDGVGLRPDRPWLHRYKLAVHLSGAAGPSLPSTTLLLGEFGDIAEFAGGRRYLSWYPACKLGEWRGLQPEDIALRIDETTRRRTFDATVAALAAIVPSMASMDLSRAKVEVEGGYIFAWGQTGIDDPHSELHRRFDIGIQSSGRYHSIDTGKYSMAPYFADLLAERICGERMTSVVRRPIRQSAGA
;
A
#
# COMPACT_ATOMS: atom_id res chain seq x y z
N ALA A 1 -13.13 -10.82 21.26
CA ALA A 1 -14.12 -9.72 21.46
C ALA A 1 -13.69 -8.42 20.77
N ALA A 2 -12.49 -7.88 21.04
CA ALA A 2 -12.08 -6.58 20.46
C ALA A 2 -12.02 -6.56 18.92
N ILE A 3 -11.42 -7.58 18.30
CA ILE A 3 -11.32 -7.69 16.84
C ILE A 3 -12.70 -7.83 16.20
N SER A 4 -13.56 -8.68 16.77
CA SER A 4 -14.93 -8.87 16.24
C SER A 4 -15.72 -7.56 16.28
N GLY A 5 -15.57 -6.75 17.34
CA GLY A 5 -16.17 -5.43 17.40
C GLY A 5 -15.66 -4.47 16.31
N HIS A 6 -14.37 -4.54 15.99
CA HIS A 6 -13.80 -3.75 14.89
C HIS A 6 -14.36 -4.17 13.52
N PHE A 7 -14.42 -5.46 13.25
CA PHE A 7 -15.00 -5.97 12.00
C PHE A 7 -16.49 -5.62 11.87
N GLU A 8 -17.26 -5.61 12.96
CA GLU A 8 -18.67 -5.21 12.90
C GLU A 8 -18.80 -3.72 12.51
N VAL A 9 -17.96 -2.83 13.05
CA VAL A 9 -17.95 -1.41 12.63
C VAL A 9 -17.61 -1.28 11.15
N VAL A 10 -16.64 -2.03 10.65
CA VAL A 10 -16.29 -2.06 9.22
C VAL A 10 -17.46 -2.55 8.40
N ALA A 11 -18.13 -3.63 8.82
CA ALA A 11 -19.28 -4.20 8.12
C ALA A 11 -20.46 -3.21 8.03
N GLN A 12 -20.75 -2.50 9.10
CA GLN A 12 -21.79 -1.46 9.10
C GLN A 12 -21.47 -0.34 8.12
N ARG A 13 -20.23 0.15 8.10
CA ARG A 13 -19.77 1.18 7.16
C ARG A 13 -19.82 0.70 5.72
N TYR A 14 -19.40 -0.55 5.45
CA TYR A 14 -19.47 -1.16 4.14
C TYR A 14 -20.91 -1.22 3.61
N ARG A 15 -21.84 -1.74 4.43
CA ARG A 15 -23.27 -1.86 4.05
C ARG A 15 -23.86 -0.47 3.79
N ALA A 16 -23.55 0.53 4.64
CA ALA A 16 -24.02 1.90 4.44
C ALA A 16 -23.46 2.53 3.17
N ALA A 17 -22.18 2.38 2.88
CA ALA A 17 -21.54 2.89 1.68
C ALA A 17 -22.11 2.20 0.41
N ARG A 18 -22.28 0.89 0.44
CA ARG A 18 -22.88 0.12 -0.66
C ARG A 18 -24.30 0.58 -0.97
N ALA A 19 -25.13 0.77 0.05
CA ALA A 19 -26.49 1.25 -0.11
C ALA A 19 -26.55 2.68 -0.70
N ALA A 20 -25.66 3.57 -0.24
CA ALA A 20 -25.61 4.95 -0.70
C ALA A 20 -25.08 5.07 -2.14
N LEU A 21 -24.05 4.31 -2.49
CA LEU A 21 -23.35 4.40 -3.77
C LEU A 21 -23.94 3.48 -4.84
N LYS A 22 -24.79 2.52 -4.46
CA LYS A 22 -25.35 1.48 -5.35
C LYS A 22 -24.26 0.75 -6.15
N LEU A 23 -23.11 0.54 -5.53
CA LEU A 23 -21.94 -0.11 -6.13
C LEU A 23 -21.78 -1.52 -5.57
N ALA A 24 -21.44 -2.47 -6.43
CA ALA A 24 -20.95 -3.78 -6.03
C ALA A 24 -19.47 -3.70 -5.69
N TYR A 25 -19.05 -4.42 -4.66
CA TYR A 25 -17.62 -4.56 -4.33
C TYR A 25 -17.02 -5.63 -5.23
N PHE A 26 -16.14 -5.25 -6.15
CA PHE A 26 -15.56 -6.12 -7.19
C PHE A 26 -16.62 -6.94 -7.95
N ASP A 27 -17.76 -6.32 -8.30
CA ASP A 27 -18.89 -6.97 -8.95
C ASP A 27 -19.58 -8.07 -8.11
N TYR A 28 -19.24 -8.20 -6.83
CA TYR A 28 -19.95 -9.09 -5.91
C TYR A 28 -21.13 -8.38 -5.25
N GLU A 29 -22.32 -8.93 -5.44
CA GLU A 29 -23.51 -8.59 -4.67
C GLU A 29 -23.55 -9.46 -3.42
N SER A 30 -22.65 -9.21 -2.47
CA SER A 30 -22.60 -9.97 -1.22
C SER A 30 -22.86 -9.09 -0.03
N ASP A 31 -23.75 -9.54 0.85
CA ASP A 31 -23.91 -8.96 2.20
C ASP A 31 -22.87 -9.50 3.17
N PHE A 32 -22.12 -10.50 2.77
CA PHE A 32 -20.99 -11.04 3.52
C PHE A 32 -19.88 -9.99 3.59
N VAL A 33 -19.37 -9.73 4.79
CA VAL A 33 -18.23 -8.85 5.03
C VAL A 33 -17.15 -9.58 5.81
N TRP A 34 -17.53 -10.30 6.86
CA TRP A 34 -16.63 -11.11 7.67
C TRP A 34 -17.39 -12.18 8.45
N GLU A 35 -16.66 -13.21 8.86
CA GLU A 35 -17.14 -14.24 9.79
C GLU A 35 -15.99 -14.80 10.62
N THR A 36 -16.29 -15.27 11.81
CA THR A 36 -15.37 -16.10 12.59
C THR A 36 -15.36 -17.50 11.97
N MET A 37 -14.18 -18.00 11.66
CA MET A 37 -14.04 -19.39 11.19
C MET A 37 -14.31 -20.36 12.34
N SER A 38 -14.90 -21.52 12.02
CA SER A 38 -15.05 -22.58 13.01
C SER A 38 -13.68 -23.11 13.46
N ASP A 39 -13.58 -23.61 14.69
CA ASP A 39 -12.35 -24.22 15.21
C ASP A 39 -11.84 -25.36 14.33
N ARG A 40 -12.74 -26.11 13.73
CA ARG A 40 -12.41 -27.17 12.80
C ARG A 40 -11.74 -26.60 11.54
N ASP A 41 -12.29 -25.54 10.95
CA ASP A 41 -11.86 -25.02 9.65
C ASP A 41 -10.53 -24.26 9.77
N TRP A 42 -10.39 -23.37 10.75
CA TRP A 42 -9.16 -22.60 10.85
C TRP A 42 -7.94 -23.46 11.25
N ARG A 43 -8.13 -24.52 12.07
CA ARG A 43 -7.05 -25.46 12.43
C ARG A 43 -6.57 -26.33 11.27
N THR A 44 -7.30 -26.37 10.16
CA THR A 44 -6.79 -27.01 8.92
C THR A 44 -5.79 -26.13 8.17
N LEU A 45 -5.80 -24.85 8.43
CA LEU A 45 -4.97 -23.86 7.72
C LEU A 45 -3.80 -23.36 8.57
N TYR A 46 -4.00 -23.25 9.87
CA TYR A 46 -3.07 -22.62 10.79
C TYR A 46 -2.73 -23.53 11.97
N ASP A 47 -1.49 -23.42 12.47
CA ASP A 47 -1.04 -24.14 13.64
C ASP A 47 -1.70 -23.57 14.90
N ASP A 48 -2.42 -24.41 15.65
CA ASP A 48 -3.19 -24.02 16.84
C ASP A 48 -2.33 -23.78 18.09
N ARG A 49 -1.02 -24.03 18.02
CA ARG A 49 -0.05 -23.68 19.06
C ARG A 49 0.33 -22.20 19.03
N VAL A 50 0.16 -21.55 17.87
CA VAL A 50 0.52 -20.15 17.65
C VAL A 50 -0.65 -19.26 17.24
N ALA A 51 -1.63 -19.78 16.50
CA ALA A 51 -2.84 -19.06 16.14
C ALA A 51 -3.94 -19.30 17.17
N LEU A 52 -4.64 -18.24 17.58
CA LEU A 52 -5.74 -18.29 18.54
C LEU A 52 -7.12 -18.41 17.88
N GLY A 53 -7.19 -18.24 16.58
CA GLY A 53 -8.41 -18.24 15.77
C GLY A 53 -8.22 -17.50 14.47
N ALA A 54 -9.19 -17.60 13.56
CA ALA A 54 -9.17 -16.91 12.29
C ALA A 54 -10.53 -16.31 11.93
N PHE A 55 -10.47 -15.28 11.10
CA PHE A 55 -11.63 -14.64 10.51
C PHE A 55 -11.52 -14.72 9.00
N ARG A 56 -12.64 -14.98 8.35
CA ARG A 56 -12.74 -14.80 6.90
C ARG A 56 -13.32 -13.42 6.61
N THR A 57 -12.73 -12.70 5.67
CA THR A 57 -13.20 -11.37 5.26
C THR A 57 -13.45 -11.34 3.76
N ILE A 58 -14.25 -10.36 3.31
CA ILE A 58 -14.50 -10.11 1.88
C ILE A 58 -13.28 -9.49 1.17
N GLU A 59 -12.29 -9.03 1.91
CA GLU A 59 -11.13 -8.33 1.35
C GLU A 59 -10.38 -9.19 0.33
N GLN A 60 -9.93 -8.54 -0.74
CA GLN A 60 -9.16 -9.16 -1.81
C GLN A 60 -7.72 -8.66 -1.77
N SER A 61 -6.77 -9.54 -2.03
CA SER A 61 -5.37 -9.17 -2.21
C SER A 61 -5.18 -8.46 -3.54
N VAL A 62 -4.66 -7.25 -3.51
CA VAL A 62 -4.34 -6.47 -4.71
C VAL A 62 -2.86 -6.65 -5.03
N ASP A 63 -2.57 -7.05 -6.26
CA ASP A 63 -1.21 -7.14 -6.77
C ASP A 63 -0.69 -5.75 -7.16
N PRO A 64 0.20 -5.13 -6.36
CA PRO A 64 0.63 -3.76 -6.59
C PRO A 64 1.47 -3.63 -7.87
N VAL A 65 2.20 -4.68 -8.27
CA VAL A 65 3.03 -4.66 -9.49
C VAL A 65 2.14 -4.66 -10.73
N MET A 66 1.10 -5.51 -10.72
CA MET A 66 0.12 -5.55 -11.81
C MET A 66 -0.61 -4.21 -11.95
N VAL A 67 -1.11 -3.66 -10.85
CA VAL A 67 -1.84 -2.37 -10.87
C VAL A 67 -0.92 -1.23 -11.30
N ALA A 68 0.32 -1.15 -10.82
CA ALA A 68 1.28 -0.16 -11.26
C ALA A 68 1.57 -0.27 -12.76
N GLY A 69 1.70 -1.49 -13.28
CA GLY A 69 1.86 -1.75 -14.72
C GLY A 69 0.67 -1.29 -15.55
N MET A 70 -0.56 -1.54 -15.09
CA MET A 70 -1.78 -1.08 -15.75
C MET A 70 -1.89 0.45 -15.76
N LEU A 71 -1.63 1.11 -14.63
CA LEU A 71 -1.65 2.56 -14.51
C LEU A 71 -0.58 3.20 -15.40
N ARG A 72 0.65 2.66 -15.39
CA ARG A 72 1.73 3.15 -16.25
C ARG A 72 1.35 3.07 -17.71
N ARG A 73 0.75 1.98 -18.17
CA ARG A 73 0.27 1.83 -19.54
C ARG A 73 -0.79 2.87 -19.87
N ALA A 74 -1.82 2.99 -19.02
CA ALA A 74 -2.86 3.98 -19.20
C ALA A 74 -2.34 5.42 -19.30
N ILE A 75 -1.35 5.78 -18.47
CA ILE A 75 -0.70 7.09 -18.49
C ILE A 75 0.10 7.30 -19.80
N THR A 76 0.84 6.27 -20.25
CA THR A 76 1.70 6.41 -21.44
C THR A 76 0.91 6.38 -22.76
N GLU A 77 -0.26 5.78 -22.77
CA GLU A 77 -1.15 5.68 -23.92
C GLU A 77 -2.16 6.85 -24.02
N HIS A 78 -2.23 7.72 -23.01
CA HIS A 78 -3.19 8.82 -22.98
C HIS A 78 -2.58 10.10 -23.55
N ASP A 79 -3.15 10.61 -24.65
CA ASP A 79 -2.63 11.78 -25.39
C ASP A 79 -2.55 13.06 -24.55
N GLY A 80 -3.42 13.21 -23.55
CA GLY A 80 -3.42 14.36 -22.64
C GLY A 80 -2.40 14.29 -21.50
N ILE A 81 -1.62 13.20 -21.39
CA ILE A 81 -0.66 13.00 -20.30
C ILE A 81 0.77 12.89 -20.85
N ARG A 82 1.62 13.82 -20.46
CA ARG A 82 3.04 13.73 -20.72
C ARG A 82 3.76 13.03 -19.57
N PHE A 83 4.11 11.76 -19.72
CA PHE A 83 4.90 11.01 -18.76
C PHE A 83 6.40 11.27 -18.97
N VAL A 84 7.08 11.79 -17.93
CA VAL A 84 8.50 12.13 -17.96
C VAL A 84 9.23 11.34 -16.85
N PRO A 85 9.67 10.11 -17.12
CA PRO A 85 10.32 9.27 -16.13
C PRO A 85 11.76 9.69 -15.85
N ARG A 86 12.31 9.19 -14.73
CA ARG A 86 13.72 9.40 -14.33
C ARG A 86 14.09 10.87 -14.11
N ARG A 87 13.13 11.67 -13.65
CA ARG A 87 13.32 13.06 -13.27
C ARG A 87 13.15 13.18 -11.75
N ARG A 88 14.19 13.59 -11.06
CA ARG A 88 14.10 13.84 -9.62
C ARG A 88 13.63 15.27 -9.37
N VAL A 89 12.49 15.41 -8.73
CA VAL A 89 12.00 16.72 -8.28
C VAL A 89 12.76 17.08 -6.99
N GLU A 90 13.42 18.23 -6.99
CA GLU A 90 14.14 18.74 -5.84
C GLU A 90 13.25 19.60 -4.94
N ARG A 91 12.49 20.51 -5.55
CA ARG A 91 11.61 21.43 -4.82
C ARG A 91 10.54 22.00 -5.74
N VAL A 92 9.54 22.62 -5.13
CA VAL A 92 8.55 23.45 -5.80
C VAL A 92 8.83 24.90 -5.46
N ILE A 93 8.66 25.78 -6.44
CA ILE A 93 8.86 27.22 -6.33
C ILE A 93 7.53 27.90 -6.63
N ILE A 94 7.03 28.69 -5.71
CA ILE A 94 5.80 29.47 -5.91
C ILE A 94 6.18 30.90 -6.30
N ASP A 95 5.71 31.35 -7.43
CA ASP A 95 5.95 32.72 -7.90
C ASP A 95 5.05 33.74 -7.17
N PRO A 96 5.30 35.07 -7.32
CA PRO A 96 4.48 36.10 -6.69
C PRO A 96 3.00 36.08 -7.10
N SER A 97 2.65 35.45 -8.22
CA SER A 97 1.26 35.27 -8.66
C SER A 97 0.59 34.03 -8.06
N GLY A 98 1.33 33.25 -7.25
CA GLY A 98 0.89 32.00 -6.63
C GLY A 98 0.95 30.79 -7.54
N ARG A 99 1.63 30.87 -8.71
CA ARG A 99 1.77 29.74 -9.63
C ARG A 99 3.01 28.91 -9.30
N PRO A 100 2.86 27.58 -9.18
CA PRO A 100 3.96 26.68 -8.86
C PRO A 100 4.79 26.32 -10.09
N SER A 101 6.11 26.19 -9.91
CA SER A 101 7.07 25.61 -10.84
C SER A 101 7.84 24.50 -10.11
N VAL A 102 8.40 23.56 -10.87
CA VAL A 102 9.09 22.39 -10.36
C VAL A 102 10.57 22.46 -10.74
N ALA A 103 11.46 22.47 -9.73
CA ALA A 103 12.90 22.35 -9.96
C ALA A 103 13.27 20.87 -10.08
N ILE A 104 13.98 20.54 -11.15
CA ILE A 104 14.37 19.17 -11.52
C ILE A 104 15.90 19.06 -11.42
N ALA A 105 16.39 18.05 -10.74
CA ALA A 105 17.82 17.82 -10.56
C ALA A 105 18.57 17.77 -11.90
N GLY A 106 19.56 18.63 -12.04
CA GLY A 106 20.40 18.69 -13.25
C GLY A 106 19.75 19.28 -14.50
N GLU A 107 18.47 19.73 -14.44
CA GLU A 107 17.75 20.20 -15.64
C GLU A 107 17.18 21.62 -15.53
N GLY A 108 17.19 22.19 -14.33
CA GLY A 108 16.62 23.50 -14.07
C GLY A 108 15.16 23.46 -13.66
N THR A 109 14.35 24.46 -14.06
CA THR A 109 12.97 24.63 -13.61
C THR A 109 11.99 24.46 -14.76
N ALA A 110 10.94 23.68 -14.54
CA ALA A 110 9.81 23.50 -15.45
C ALA A 110 8.55 24.17 -14.89
N GLY A 111 7.73 24.76 -15.72
CA GLY A 111 6.54 25.52 -15.35
C GLY A 111 6.55 26.95 -15.88
N PRO A 112 5.77 27.89 -15.32
CA PRO A 112 4.83 27.67 -14.23
C PRO A 112 3.61 26.82 -14.63
N TYR A 113 3.06 26.08 -13.67
CA TYR A 113 1.87 25.26 -13.83
C TYR A 113 0.66 25.87 -13.15
N GLU A 114 -0.55 25.48 -13.57
CA GLU A 114 -1.77 25.89 -12.87
C GLU A 114 -1.86 25.22 -11.49
N HIS A 115 -1.52 23.93 -11.41
CA HIS A 115 -1.45 23.17 -10.18
C HIS A 115 -0.23 22.25 -10.16
N VAL A 116 0.33 21.99 -8.99
CA VAL A 116 1.33 20.95 -8.76
C VAL A 116 0.83 20.03 -7.68
N VAL A 117 0.91 18.73 -7.93
CA VAL A 117 0.52 17.67 -6.99
C VAL A 117 1.75 16.90 -6.56
N ASN A 118 2.05 16.93 -5.26
CA ASN A 118 3.09 16.12 -4.64
C ASN A 118 2.52 14.77 -4.21
N ALA A 119 2.91 13.71 -4.90
CA ALA A 119 2.58 12.32 -4.58
C ALA A 119 3.85 11.47 -4.41
N LEU A 120 4.91 12.06 -3.86
CA LEU A 120 6.27 11.48 -3.80
C LEU A 120 6.49 10.49 -2.65
N TRP A 121 5.46 10.16 -1.89
CA TRP A 121 5.49 9.21 -0.78
C TRP A 121 6.58 9.54 0.26
N GLU A 122 7.72 8.82 0.27
CA GLU A 122 8.81 9.03 1.23
C GLU A 122 9.50 10.39 1.11
N ASP A 123 9.54 10.97 -0.08
CA ASP A 123 10.12 12.29 -0.35
C ASP A 123 9.12 13.44 -0.16
N ARG A 124 7.87 13.13 0.15
CA ARG A 124 6.75 14.09 0.20
C ARG A 124 7.04 15.23 1.17
N LEU A 125 7.40 14.93 2.41
CA LEU A 125 7.60 15.96 3.45
C LEU A 125 8.75 16.91 3.14
N ARG A 126 9.78 16.46 2.46
CA ARG A 126 10.90 17.31 2.04
C ARG A 126 10.46 18.38 1.05
N VAL A 127 9.60 18.02 0.10
CA VAL A 127 9.08 18.96 -0.89
C VAL A 127 8.01 19.86 -0.26
N ASP A 128 7.17 19.32 0.63
CA ASP A 128 6.16 20.06 1.38
C ASP A 128 6.78 21.17 2.25
N ASP A 129 7.89 20.88 2.97
CA ASP A 129 8.61 21.86 3.80
C ASP A 129 9.10 23.04 2.96
N GLY A 130 9.53 22.79 1.74
CA GLY A 130 9.99 23.83 0.80
C GLY A 130 8.92 24.85 0.38
N VAL A 131 7.65 24.52 0.55
CA VAL A 131 6.50 25.41 0.29
C VAL A 131 5.77 25.82 1.58
N GLY A 132 6.37 25.54 2.75
CA GLY A 132 5.84 25.92 4.06
C GLY A 132 4.75 24.98 4.60
N LEU A 133 4.50 23.84 3.96
CA LEU A 133 3.62 22.79 4.49
C LEU A 133 4.43 21.88 5.43
N ARG A 134 4.31 22.13 6.72
CA ARG A 134 4.98 21.32 7.75
C ARG A 134 3.98 20.45 8.49
N PRO A 135 4.38 19.21 8.85
CA PRO A 135 3.56 18.39 9.73
C PRO A 135 3.33 19.08 11.08
N ASP A 136 2.10 19.04 11.56
CA ASP A 136 1.68 19.53 12.88
C ASP A 136 1.74 18.45 13.98
N ARG A 137 2.16 17.25 13.61
CA ARG A 137 2.23 16.08 14.49
C ARG A 137 3.44 15.19 14.17
N PRO A 138 3.86 14.32 15.11
CA PRO A 138 4.97 13.40 14.90
C PRO A 138 4.71 12.42 13.75
N TRP A 139 5.78 11.99 13.09
CA TRP A 139 5.76 10.98 12.04
C TRP A 139 6.97 10.05 12.13
N LEU A 140 6.89 8.95 11.40
CA LEU A 140 7.94 7.96 11.31
C LEU A 140 8.00 7.37 9.90
N HIS A 141 9.19 7.37 9.32
CA HIS A 141 9.50 6.55 8.15
C HIS A 141 10.03 5.20 8.62
N ARG A 142 9.64 4.13 7.96
CA ARG A 142 10.18 2.79 8.12
C ARG A 142 10.61 2.26 6.77
N TYR A 143 11.63 1.41 6.77
CA TYR A 143 11.96 0.62 5.60
C TYR A 143 11.68 -0.84 5.89
N LYS A 144 10.91 -1.48 5.03
CA LYS A 144 10.50 -2.86 5.17
C LYS A 144 10.80 -3.62 3.89
N LEU A 145 11.47 -4.77 4.04
CA LEU A 145 11.61 -5.77 2.98
C LEU A 145 10.32 -6.60 2.87
N ALA A 146 10.16 -7.23 1.73
CA ALA A 146 9.18 -8.26 1.46
C ALA A 146 9.79 -9.33 0.55
N VAL A 147 9.27 -10.54 0.64
CA VAL A 147 9.67 -11.67 -0.19
C VAL A 147 8.62 -11.86 -1.27
N HIS A 148 9.04 -11.82 -2.51
CA HIS A 148 8.22 -12.15 -3.67
C HIS A 148 8.66 -13.48 -4.26
N LEU A 149 7.72 -14.39 -4.42
CA LEU A 149 7.95 -15.71 -5.01
C LEU A 149 7.20 -15.83 -6.33
N SER A 150 7.84 -16.42 -7.32
CA SER A 150 7.21 -16.78 -8.60
C SER A 150 7.67 -18.18 -9.01
N GLY A 151 6.77 -19.00 -9.55
CA GLY A 151 7.12 -20.35 -10.03
C GLY A 151 7.37 -21.37 -8.92
N ALA A 152 7.08 -21.06 -7.66
CA ALA A 152 7.13 -22.04 -6.58
C ALA A 152 6.02 -23.07 -6.76
N ALA A 153 6.37 -24.37 -6.75
CA ALA A 153 5.39 -25.44 -6.78
C ALA A 153 4.90 -25.75 -5.35
N GLY A 154 3.66 -26.23 -5.25
CA GLY A 154 3.07 -26.59 -3.97
C GLY A 154 1.60 -26.19 -3.85
N PRO A 155 1.03 -26.36 -2.66
CA PRO A 155 -0.38 -26.00 -2.43
C PRO A 155 -0.61 -24.48 -2.56
N SER A 156 -1.86 -24.12 -2.88
CA SER A 156 -2.32 -22.73 -2.72
C SER A 156 -2.27 -22.35 -1.26
N LEU A 157 -1.81 -21.14 -0.99
CA LEU A 157 -1.75 -20.59 0.36
C LEU A 157 -2.96 -19.68 0.59
N PRO A 158 -3.56 -19.71 1.79
CA PRO A 158 -4.58 -18.72 2.11
C PRO A 158 -3.94 -17.32 2.15
N SER A 159 -4.50 -16.36 1.42
CA SER A 159 -4.13 -14.96 1.62
C SER A 159 -4.53 -14.57 3.04
N THR A 160 -3.55 -14.20 3.86
CA THR A 160 -3.68 -14.06 5.31
C THR A 160 -2.94 -12.84 5.81
N THR A 161 -3.60 -12.06 6.67
CA THR A 161 -2.92 -11.03 7.49
C THR A 161 -2.90 -11.50 8.94
N LEU A 162 -1.72 -11.57 9.52
CA LEU A 162 -1.49 -11.96 10.92
C LEU A 162 -1.61 -10.72 11.82
N LEU A 163 -2.42 -10.83 12.86
CA LEU A 163 -2.77 -9.73 13.77
C LEU A 163 -2.59 -10.14 15.23
N LEU A 164 -2.40 -9.18 16.11
CA LEU A 164 -2.30 -9.36 17.58
C LEU A 164 -1.11 -10.22 18.02
N GLY A 165 0.03 -9.80 17.70
CA GLY A 165 1.30 -10.40 18.02
C GLY A 165 2.33 -9.87 17.05
N GLU A 166 3.22 -10.71 16.61
CA GLU A 166 4.08 -10.37 15.52
C GLU A 166 3.26 -10.34 14.22
N PHE A 167 3.44 -9.26 13.45
CA PHE A 167 2.64 -9.02 12.24
C PHE A 167 3.29 -9.67 11.02
N GLY A 168 2.45 -10.21 10.15
CA GLY A 168 2.89 -10.78 8.89
C GLY A 168 1.76 -10.86 7.88
N ASP A 169 2.15 -11.07 6.63
CA ASP A 169 1.21 -11.19 5.53
C ASP A 169 1.63 -12.31 4.58
N ILE A 170 0.66 -13.04 4.09
CA ILE A 170 0.75 -13.92 2.93
C ILE A 170 -0.29 -13.42 1.94
N ALA A 171 0.11 -13.10 0.72
CA ALA A 171 -0.82 -12.84 -0.36
C ALA A 171 -0.48 -13.72 -1.55
N GLU A 172 -1.47 -14.45 -2.04
CA GLU A 172 -1.36 -15.22 -3.28
C GLU A 172 -2.07 -14.47 -4.40
N PHE A 173 -1.36 -14.29 -5.51
CA PHE A 173 -1.85 -13.58 -6.68
C PHE A 173 -2.03 -14.52 -7.87
N ALA A 174 -2.74 -14.04 -8.88
CA ALA A 174 -2.89 -14.77 -10.14
C ALA A 174 -1.53 -15.16 -10.74
N GLY A 175 -1.46 -16.34 -11.36
CA GLY A 175 -0.23 -16.89 -11.94
C GLY A 175 0.75 -17.48 -10.92
N GLY A 176 0.29 -17.76 -9.69
CA GLY A 176 1.10 -18.41 -8.65
C GLY A 176 2.18 -17.51 -8.07
N ARG A 177 2.06 -16.21 -8.22
CA ARG A 177 2.93 -15.26 -7.54
C ARG A 177 2.48 -15.09 -6.10
N ARG A 178 3.45 -14.97 -5.19
CA ARG A 178 3.20 -14.83 -3.76
C ARG A 178 4.00 -13.68 -3.18
N TYR A 179 3.38 -12.97 -2.27
CA TYR A 179 4.00 -11.96 -1.41
C TYR A 179 4.02 -12.50 0.00
N LEU A 180 5.19 -12.48 0.63
CA LEU A 180 5.39 -12.90 2.01
C LEU A 180 6.05 -11.79 2.79
N SER A 181 5.58 -11.56 4.00
CA SER A 181 6.12 -10.56 4.89
C SER A 181 6.01 -11.02 6.34
N TRP A 182 7.13 -10.95 7.07
CA TRP A 182 7.17 -11.15 8.50
C TRP A 182 7.82 -9.93 9.13
N TYR A 183 7.05 -9.13 9.84
CA TYR A 183 7.47 -7.80 10.27
C TYR A 183 8.79 -7.80 11.06
N PRO A 184 9.01 -8.73 12.03
CA PRO A 184 10.27 -8.79 12.78
C PRO A 184 11.52 -9.04 11.92
N ALA A 185 11.40 -9.82 10.85
CA ALA A 185 12.51 -10.08 9.93
C ALA A 185 12.64 -9.03 8.81
N CYS A 186 11.53 -8.43 8.43
CA CYS A 186 11.47 -7.55 7.26
C CYS A 186 11.74 -6.09 7.59
N LYS A 187 11.45 -5.60 8.81
CA LYS A 187 11.70 -4.21 9.19
C LYS A 187 13.20 -3.97 9.41
N LEU A 188 13.81 -3.09 8.60
CA LEU A 188 15.24 -2.82 8.65
C LEU A 188 15.62 -1.52 9.36
N GLY A 189 14.74 -0.52 9.40
CA GLY A 189 15.06 0.75 10.03
C GLY A 189 13.87 1.69 10.19
N GLU A 190 14.09 2.74 11.00
CA GLU A 190 13.13 3.79 11.29
C GLU A 190 13.81 5.15 11.33
N TRP A 191 13.15 6.19 10.78
CA TRP A 191 13.67 7.56 10.72
C TRP A 191 12.58 8.58 11.00
N ARG A 192 12.98 9.70 11.62
CA ARG A 192 12.09 10.80 12.02
C ARG A 192 12.34 12.12 11.28
N GLY A 193 13.23 12.12 10.30
CA GLY A 193 13.53 13.30 9.48
C GLY A 193 12.47 13.53 8.40
N LEU A 194 12.56 14.69 7.73
CA LEU A 194 11.72 15.00 6.56
C LEU A 194 11.95 14.05 5.40
N GLN A 195 13.13 13.44 5.36
CA GLN A 195 13.52 12.45 4.38
C GLN A 195 14.16 11.26 5.11
N PRO A 196 13.79 10.02 4.79
CA PRO A 196 14.48 8.86 5.34
C PRO A 196 15.91 8.73 4.74
N GLU A 197 16.76 7.99 5.43
CA GLU A 197 18.06 7.58 4.88
C GLU A 197 17.86 6.66 3.67
N ASP A 198 18.75 6.75 2.70
CA ASP A 198 18.75 5.84 1.55
C ASP A 198 19.36 4.49 1.93
N ILE A 199 18.54 3.67 2.60
CA ILE A 199 18.94 2.34 3.05
C ILE A 199 18.95 1.33 1.91
N ALA A 200 18.20 1.56 0.84
CA ALA A 200 18.06 0.61 -0.26
C ALA A 200 19.42 0.25 -0.89
N LEU A 201 20.33 1.23 -0.96
CA LEU A 201 21.69 1.06 -1.49
C LEU A 201 22.62 0.25 -0.57
N ARG A 202 22.22 0.03 0.69
CA ARG A 202 23.05 -0.66 1.71
C ARG A 202 22.60 -2.11 1.94
N ILE A 203 21.54 -2.56 1.25
CA ILE A 203 21.01 -3.91 1.42
C ILE A 203 21.79 -4.88 0.54
N ASP A 204 22.62 -5.67 1.17
CA ASP A 204 23.42 -6.70 0.54
C ASP A 204 22.63 -8.03 0.39
N GLU A 205 23.21 -8.97 -0.32
CA GLU A 205 22.64 -10.30 -0.55
C GLU A 205 22.50 -11.10 0.75
N THR A 206 23.40 -10.91 1.71
CA THR A 206 23.35 -11.56 3.01
C THR A 206 22.10 -11.13 3.79
N THR A 207 21.79 -9.84 3.78
CA THR A 207 20.58 -9.30 4.40
C THR A 207 19.32 -9.82 3.71
N ARG A 208 19.31 -9.86 2.37
CA ARG A 208 18.19 -10.43 1.60
C ARG A 208 17.96 -11.89 1.95
N ARG A 209 19.02 -12.68 1.94
CA ARG A 209 18.97 -14.12 2.25
C ARG A 209 18.46 -14.36 3.67
N ARG A 210 19.02 -13.69 4.66
CA ARG A 210 18.58 -13.77 6.06
C ARG A 210 17.10 -13.42 6.21
N THR A 211 16.65 -12.34 5.56
CA THR A 211 15.23 -11.92 5.60
C THR A 211 14.33 -12.97 4.96
N PHE A 212 14.73 -13.54 3.84
CA PHE A 212 14.00 -14.62 3.20
C PHE A 212 13.87 -15.83 4.12
N ASP A 213 14.99 -16.35 4.62
CA ASP A 213 15.00 -17.57 5.45
C ASP A 213 14.17 -17.38 6.73
N ALA A 214 14.31 -16.23 7.42
CA ALA A 214 13.55 -15.93 8.63
C ALA A 214 12.06 -15.74 8.35
N THR A 215 11.69 -15.08 7.26
CA THR A 215 10.29 -14.86 6.87
C THR A 215 9.60 -16.19 6.54
N VAL A 216 10.23 -17.02 5.73
CA VAL A 216 9.67 -18.33 5.34
C VAL A 216 9.53 -19.24 6.56
N ALA A 217 10.55 -19.29 7.42
CA ALA A 217 10.52 -20.12 8.64
C ALA A 217 9.38 -19.69 9.59
N ALA A 218 9.25 -18.38 9.84
CA ALA A 218 8.22 -17.85 10.74
C ALA A 218 6.81 -18.10 10.20
N LEU A 219 6.58 -17.81 8.93
CA LEU A 219 5.26 -18.02 8.32
C LEU A 219 4.92 -19.51 8.18
N ALA A 220 5.88 -20.38 7.90
CA ALA A 220 5.67 -21.83 7.86
C ALA A 220 5.30 -22.44 9.23
N ALA A 221 5.76 -21.82 10.33
CA ALA A 221 5.36 -22.22 11.67
C ALA A 221 3.88 -21.89 11.97
N ILE A 222 3.32 -20.91 11.28
CA ILE A 222 1.92 -20.46 11.46
C ILE A 222 1.00 -21.11 10.43
N VAL A 223 1.48 -21.25 9.18
CA VAL A 223 0.75 -21.81 8.03
C VAL A 223 1.48 -23.07 7.54
N PRO A 224 1.16 -24.25 8.10
CA PRO A 224 1.93 -25.48 7.85
C PRO A 224 2.02 -25.90 6.37
N SER A 225 1.04 -25.53 5.55
CA SER A 225 1.08 -25.80 4.11
C SER A 225 2.26 -25.13 3.39
N MET A 226 2.85 -24.07 3.95
CA MET A 226 4.09 -23.48 3.42
C MET A 226 5.29 -24.43 3.47
N ALA A 227 5.35 -25.32 4.46
CA ALA A 227 6.44 -26.31 4.57
C ALA A 227 6.44 -27.33 3.42
N SER A 228 5.30 -27.47 2.72
CA SER A 228 5.17 -28.37 1.56
C SER A 228 5.48 -27.69 0.22
N MET A 229 5.90 -26.42 0.25
CA MET A 229 6.26 -25.71 -0.98
C MET A 229 7.65 -26.13 -1.48
N ASP A 230 7.74 -26.44 -2.76
CA ASP A 230 9.02 -26.60 -3.44
C ASP A 230 9.52 -25.26 -3.95
N LEU A 231 10.52 -24.73 -3.27
CA LEU A 231 11.17 -23.46 -3.61
C LEU A 231 12.40 -23.62 -4.50
N SER A 232 12.77 -24.87 -4.86
CA SER A 232 14.02 -25.15 -5.60
C SER A 232 14.06 -24.51 -6.99
N ARG A 233 12.90 -24.28 -7.59
CA ARG A 233 12.74 -23.62 -8.91
C ARG A 233 12.09 -22.25 -8.82
N ALA A 234 11.81 -21.76 -7.60
CA ALA A 234 11.19 -20.49 -7.43
C ALA A 234 12.16 -19.34 -7.75
N LYS A 235 11.69 -18.37 -8.50
CA LYS A 235 12.33 -17.06 -8.52
C LYS A 235 12.00 -16.36 -7.22
N VAL A 236 13.02 -16.03 -6.43
CA VAL A 236 12.91 -15.31 -5.16
C VAL A 236 13.45 -13.91 -5.37
N GLU A 237 12.64 -12.93 -5.06
CA GLU A 237 13.02 -11.51 -5.05
C GLU A 237 12.73 -10.96 -3.65
N VAL A 238 13.74 -10.34 -3.03
CA VAL A 238 13.61 -9.69 -1.73
C VAL A 238 13.84 -8.21 -1.93
N GLU A 239 12.76 -7.47 -1.95
CA GLU A 239 12.77 -6.04 -2.23
C GLU A 239 12.11 -5.28 -1.10
N GLY A 240 12.37 -3.98 -1.02
CA GLY A 240 11.82 -3.17 0.05
C GLY A 240 11.28 -1.84 -0.42
N GLY A 241 10.57 -1.21 0.51
CA GLY A 241 10.02 0.11 0.33
C GLY A 241 9.88 0.85 1.64
N TYR A 242 9.76 2.16 1.49
CA TYR A 242 9.49 3.03 2.62
C TYR A 242 8.02 3.00 2.98
N ILE A 243 7.76 3.01 4.28
CA ILE A 243 6.44 3.19 4.86
C ILE A 243 6.48 4.51 5.62
N PHE A 244 5.57 5.40 5.27
CA PHE A 244 5.30 6.61 6.03
C PHE A 244 4.09 6.40 6.94
N ALA A 245 4.15 6.87 8.17
CA ALA A 245 3.00 6.89 9.06
C ALA A 245 3.12 8.00 10.11
N TRP A 246 1.98 8.50 10.53
CA TRP A 246 1.87 9.41 11.66
C TRP A 246 2.13 8.69 12.98
N GLY A 247 2.64 9.43 13.97
CA GLY A 247 3.03 8.87 15.26
C GLY A 247 4.48 8.41 15.34
N GLN A 248 4.91 8.03 16.55
CA GLN A 248 6.29 7.62 16.83
C GLN A 248 6.40 6.25 17.51
N THR A 249 5.27 5.62 17.79
CA THR A 249 5.25 4.31 18.45
C THR A 249 5.30 3.17 17.44
N GLY A 250 5.71 1.99 17.90
CA GLY A 250 5.76 0.78 17.07
C GLY A 250 4.38 0.28 16.68
N ILE A 251 4.34 -0.61 15.69
CA ILE A 251 3.10 -1.25 15.27
C ILE A 251 2.52 -2.15 16.35
N ASP A 252 3.37 -2.63 17.26
CA ASP A 252 3.01 -3.54 18.36
C ASP A 252 2.30 -2.81 19.52
N ASP A 253 2.34 -1.47 19.54
CA ASP A 253 1.58 -0.67 20.48
C ASP A 253 0.13 -0.54 20.01
N PRO A 254 -0.86 -1.06 20.78
CA PRO A 254 -2.29 -0.98 20.42
C PRO A 254 -2.82 0.45 20.29
N HIS A 255 -2.14 1.41 20.94
CA HIS A 255 -2.50 2.83 20.91
C HIS A 255 -1.73 3.62 19.85
N SER A 256 -0.88 2.95 19.07
CA SER A 256 -0.10 3.60 18.02
C SER A 256 -0.98 4.35 17.02
N GLU A 257 -0.58 5.56 16.69
CA GLU A 257 -1.23 6.33 15.61
C GLU A 257 -1.11 5.64 14.23
N LEU A 258 -0.19 4.67 14.08
CA LEU A 258 -0.13 3.79 12.91
C LEU A 258 -1.45 3.08 12.61
N HIS A 259 -2.24 2.81 13.64
CA HIS A 259 -3.56 2.19 13.50
C HIS A 259 -4.66 3.17 13.11
N ARG A 260 -4.39 4.49 13.20
CA ARG A 260 -5.31 5.58 12.83
C ARG A 260 -5.13 5.96 11.38
N ARG A 261 -5.70 5.19 10.47
CA ARG A 261 -5.56 5.37 9.02
C ARG A 261 -6.54 6.38 8.41
N PHE A 262 -7.26 7.15 9.22
CA PHE A 262 -8.26 8.11 8.79
C PHE A 262 -7.78 9.58 8.81
N ASP A 263 -6.67 9.86 9.51
CA ASP A 263 -6.05 11.19 9.58
C ASP A 263 -5.01 11.38 8.46
N ILE A 264 -5.41 11.08 7.24
CA ILE A 264 -4.62 11.15 6.02
C ILE A 264 -5.37 11.94 4.97
N GLY A 265 -4.74 12.26 3.87
CA GLY A 265 -5.41 12.86 2.73
C GLY A 265 -4.66 14.00 2.07
N ILE A 266 -5.40 15.00 1.63
CA ILE A 266 -4.89 16.08 0.80
C ILE A 266 -4.70 17.33 1.65
N GLN A 267 -3.47 17.82 1.70
CA GLN A 267 -3.13 19.16 2.18
C GLN A 267 -2.87 20.08 0.99
N SER A 268 -3.25 21.35 1.09
CA SER A 268 -3.10 22.32 0.00
C SER A 268 -2.59 23.65 0.51
N SER A 269 -1.70 24.28 -0.26
CA SER A 269 -1.26 25.65 -0.11
C SER A 269 -1.41 26.35 -1.46
N GLY A 270 -2.48 27.13 -1.63
CA GLY A 270 -2.83 27.70 -2.92
C GLY A 270 -3.01 26.62 -4.01
N ARG A 271 -2.15 26.68 -5.03
CA ARG A 271 -2.14 25.77 -6.20
C ARG A 271 -1.20 24.59 -6.03
N TYR A 272 -0.60 24.43 -4.87
CA TYR A 272 0.20 23.26 -4.50
C TYR A 272 -0.61 22.32 -3.63
N HIS A 273 -0.56 21.02 -3.94
CA HIS A 273 -1.31 19.98 -3.24
C HIS A 273 -0.37 18.84 -2.88
N SER A 274 -0.48 18.32 -1.68
CA SER A 274 0.28 17.17 -1.18
C SER A 274 -0.67 16.06 -0.78
N ILE A 275 -0.43 14.84 -1.25
CA ILE A 275 -1.30 13.69 -0.99
C ILE A 275 -0.60 12.68 -0.07
N ASP A 276 -1.21 12.40 1.07
CA ASP A 276 -0.91 11.24 1.90
C ASP A 276 -2.04 10.22 1.74
N THR A 277 -1.75 9.13 1.05
CA THR A 277 -2.75 8.07 0.83
C THR A 277 -2.85 7.10 2.01
N GLY A 278 -1.86 7.08 2.90
CA GLY A 278 -1.76 6.14 4.03
C GLY A 278 -1.68 4.67 3.62
N LYS A 279 -2.39 4.27 2.58
CA LYS A 279 -2.35 2.93 1.96
C LYS A 279 -2.43 3.04 0.45
N TYR A 280 -1.77 2.12 -0.24
CA TYR A 280 -1.79 2.02 -1.70
C TYR A 280 -3.20 1.96 -2.29
N SER A 281 -4.09 1.19 -1.67
CA SER A 281 -5.49 1.04 -2.10
C SER A 281 -6.33 2.32 -1.99
N MET A 282 -5.87 3.33 -1.25
CA MET A 282 -6.56 4.62 -1.12
C MET A 282 -6.14 5.64 -2.20
N ALA A 283 -5.12 5.33 -3.00
CA ALA A 283 -4.62 6.26 -4.01
C ALA A 283 -5.70 6.70 -5.03
N PRO A 284 -6.55 5.81 -5.58
CA PRO A 284 -7.61 6.22 -6.50
C PRO A 284 -8.63 7.17 -5.85
N TYR A 285 -9.00 6.90 -4.61
CA TYR A 285 -9.95 7.74 -3.87
C TYR A 285 -9.43 9.18 -3.69
N PHE A 286 -8.17 9.33 -3.26
CA PHE A 286 -7.59 10.67 -3.09
C PHE A 286 -7.28 11.35 -4.42
N ALA A 287 -6.98 10.60 -5.47
CA ALA A 287 -6.83 11.16 -6.82
C ALA A 287 -8.14 11.77 -7.32
N ASP A 288 -9.25 11.05 -7.15
CA ASP A 288 -10.59 11.54 -7.52
C ASP A 288 -10.99 12.77 -6.69
N LEU A 289 -10.81 12.71 -5.37
CA LEU A 289 -11.09 13.83 -4.48
C LEU A 289 -10.27 15.08 -4.81
N LEU A 290 -9.01 14.93 -5.21
CA LEU A 290 -8.19 16.05 -5.62
C LEU A 290 -8.62 16.60 -6.98
N ALA A 291 -8.96 15.74 -7.92
CA ALA A 291 -9.49 16.15 -9.21
C ALA A 291 -10.77 16.99 -9.05
N GLU A 292 -11.69 16.59 -8.18
CA GLU A 292 -12.87 17.37 -7.82
C GLU A 292 -12.51 18.78 -7.31
N ARG A 293 -11.50 18.86 -6.42
CA ARG A 293 -11.05 20.16 -5.88
C ARG A 293 -10.46 21.09 -6.92
N ILE A 294 -9.71 20.54 -7.88
CA ILE A 294 -9.04 21.31 -8.92
C ILE A 294 -10.02 21.71 -10.03
N CYS A 295 -10.87 20.82 -10.45
CA CYS A 295 -11.77 21.02 -11.58
C CYS A 295 -13.14 21.60 -11.20
N GLY A 296 -13.49 21.58 -9.91
CA GLY A 296 -14.80 22.06 -9.43
C GLY A 296 -15.98 21.15 -9.77
N GLU A 297 -15.72 19.99 -10.36
CA GLU A 297 -16.75 19.04 -10.77
C GLU A 297 -16.46 17.63 -10.23
N ARG A 298 -17.50 16.93 -9.78
CA ARG A 298 -17.40 15.51 -9.46
C ARG A 298 -17.18 14.68 -10.73
N MET A 299 -16.08 13.99 -10.83
CA MET A 299 -15.77 13.06 -11.92
C MET A 299 -16.63 11.79 -11.88
N THR A 300 -17.92 11.90 -11.56
CA THR A 300 -18.83 10.76 -11.40
C THR A 300 -19.12 9.98 -12.69
N SER A 301 -18.64 10.45 -13.84
CA SER A 301 -19.01 9.88 -15.14
C SER A 301 -17.91 9.12 -15.90
N VAL A 302 -16.65 9.13 -15.44
CA VAL A 302 -15.54 8.69 -16.33
C VAL A 302 -15.13 7.22 -16.13
N VAL A 303 -15.54 6.52 -15.10
CA VAL A 303 -14.93 5.22 -14.75
C VAL A 303 -15.88 4.04 -14.90
N ARG A 304 -16.78 4.01 -15.87
CA ARG A 304 -17.54 2.79 -16.14
C ARG A 304 -17.38 2.27 -17.57
N ARG A 305 -16.16 2.30 -18.10
CA ARG A 305 -15.84 1.34 -19.16
C ARG A 305 -15.25 0.10 -18.49
N PRO A 306 -15.92 -1.05 -18.52
CA PRO A 306 -15.31 -2.29 -18.09
C PRO A 306 -14.04 -2.46 -18.91
N ILE A 307 -12.91 -2.70 -18.23
CA ILE A 307 -11.68 -3.14 -18.89
C ILE A 307 -12.07 -4.46 -19.55
N ARG A 308 -12.28 -4.46 -20.87
CA ARG A 308 -12.49 -5.70 -21.62
C ARG A 308 -11.21 -6.51 -21.39
N GLN A 309 -11.35 -7.58 -20.62
CA GLN A 309 -10.36 -8.63 -20.64
C GLN A 309 -10.29 -9.09 -22.10
N SER A 310 -9.17 -8.78 -22.77
CA SER A 310 -8.83 -9.46 -24.00
C SER A 310 -8.63 -10.92 -23.59
N ALA A 311 -9.62 -11.75 -23.95
CA ALA A 311 -9.46 -13.18 -23.90
C ALA A 311 -8.21 -13.50 -24.71
N GLY A 312 -7.15 -13.87 -24.02
CA GLY A 312 -5.92 -14.34 -24.63
C GLY A 312 -6.22 -15.64 -25.33
N ALA A 313 -5.88 -15.67 -26.61
CA ALA A 313 -5.73 -16.89 -27.36
C ALA A 313 -4.46 -17.63 -26.88
#